data_441166167f04d95a0d6609699805cc31
#
_entry.id   441166167f04d95a0d6609699805cc31
#
_cell.length_a   1.000
_cell.length_b   1.000
_cell.length_c   1.000
_cell.angle_alpha   90.00
_cell.angle_beta   90.00
_cell.angle_gamma   90.00
#
_symmetry.space_group_name_H-M   'P 1'
#
loop_
_entity.id
_entity.type
_entity.pdbx_description
1 polymer ?
#
loop_
_entity_poly.entity_id
_entity_poly.type
_entity_poly.pdbx_seq_one_letter_code
_entity_poly.pdbx_strand_id
1 'polypeptide(L)'
;LRTARPSEPQITDDIAQWFAPRAVRVLQAYGITTLADLTVRIPRRRQWWKAVPGLGAASARAIETFFAAWPALTGKARALIVASRHSPVVPWESISLPHEVDGSAGTFRAPAATCTLDATNDYQAVQTWLALHESPATQRTYRKEAERLILWAIVERGRALSSLTTEDAIAYRAFLRHPSPRTRWVGPVRPRTSPDWRPFNGSLSARSVAHALSILGALFRWLIEQRYVLANPFAGVKVREATGSNVLDVSHAFSEGEWALVRTIADGLEWSSGSAPRWSAPAAQRLRFLLDFGYATGLRASELVGATLGHIETDPRGDYWLRVTGKGKKLARVALPPLAWDALARYLAERGLPVTQQHWRLDTPVIGSLEADSDTAAGTGISSVRLWMVMRRFFLLAAKTIEADHAPLAEKLRRASPHWMRHTHATHALGRGAELTTVRDNLRHASVSTTSIYLHSDEVKRARQIGDAFSGRK
;
A
#
# COMPACT_ATOMS: atom_id res chain seq x y z
N LEU A 1 25.87 -54.97 -30.64
CA LEU A 1 25.01 -53.92 -30.17
C LEU A 1 25.77 -53.12 -29.12
N ARG A 2 26.39 -52.00 -29.48
CA ARG A 2 26.97 -51.05 -28.56
C ARG A 2 25.81 -50.34 -27.86
N THR A 3 25.61 -50.58 -26.58
CA THR A 3 24.72 -49.78 -25.70
C THR A 3 25.30 -48.38 -25.62
N ALA A 4 24.63 -47.42 -26.28
CA ALA A 4 24.91 -46.01 -26.13
C ALA A 4 24.76 -45.65 -24.65
N ARG A 5 25.79 -45.07 -24.03
CA ARG A 5 25.66 -44.44 -22.71
C ARG A 5 24.53 -43.42 -22.78
N PRO A 6 23.59 -43.42 -21.82
CA PRO A 6 22.58 -42.38 -21.77
C PRO A 6 23.31 -41.03 -21.70
N SER A 7 22.97 -40.10 -22.64
CA SER A 7 23.51 -38.75 -22.62
C SER A 7 23.18 -38.07 -21.30
N GLU A 8 24.19 -37.47 -20.65
CA GLU A 8 23.94 -36.66 -19.45
C GLU A 8 23.02 -35.48 -19.82
N PRO A 9 21.94 -35.26 -19.05
CA PRO A 9 21.03 -34.17 -19.37
C PRO A 9 21.71 -32.81 -19.20
N GLN A 10 21.52 -31.95 -20.20
CA GLN A 10 21.97 -30.56 -20.17
C GLN A 10 20.80 -29.64 -19.79
N ILE A 11 21.10 -28.56 -19.06
CA ILE A 11 20.06 -27.64 -18.57
C ILE A 11 19.30 -26.95 -19.71
N THR A 12 19.89 -26.86 -20.88
CA THR A 12 19.32 -26.28 -22.11
C THR A 12 18.50 -27.29 -22.93
N ASP A 13 18.49 -28.56 -22.54
CA ASP A 13 17.76 -29.59 -23.29
C ASP A 13 16.26 -29.30 -23.27
N ASP A 14 15.61 -29.66 -24.40
CA ASP A 14 14.15 -29.65 -24.49
C ASP A 14 13.55 -30.72 -23.58
N ILE A 15 12.52 -30.35 -22.84
CA ILE A 15 11.81 -31.26 -21.91
C ILE A 15 11.22 -32.46 -22.63
N ALA A 16 10.99 -32.39 -23.94
CA ALA A 16 10.46 -33.48 -24.74
C ALA A 16 11.42 -34.68 -24.84
N GLN A 17 12.73 -34.46 -24.60
CA GLN A 17 13.73 -35.53 -24.61
C GLN A 17 13.71 -36.38 -23.32
N TRP A 18 13.15 -35.85 -22.23
CA TRP A 18 13.28 -36.43 -20.90
C TRP A 18 11.95 -36.83 -20.24
N PHE A 19 10.83 -36.26 -20.69
CA PHE A 19 9.52 -36.50 -20.06
C PHE A 19 8.47 -37.05 -21.05
N ALA A 20 7.45 -37.66 -20.48
CA ALA A 20 6.35 -38.25 -21.26
C ALA A 20 5.59 -37.19 -22.07
N PRO A 21 5.17 -37.51 -23.31
CA PRO A 21 4.52 -36.56 -24.25
C PRO A 21 3.31 -35.83 -23.67
N ARG A 22 2.57 -36.49 -22.77
CA ARG A 22 1.41 -35.86 -22.09
C ARG A 22 1.84 -34.74 -21.14
N ALA A 23 2.89 -34.95 -20.36
CA ALA A 23 3.43 -33.93 -19.45
C ALA A 23 4.06 -32.79 -20.24
N VAL A 24 4.81 -33.11 -21.30
CA VAL A 24 5.46 -32.14 -22.21
C VAL A 24 4.45 -31.20 -22.82
N ARG A 25 3.34 -31.69 -23.39
CA ARG A 25 2.29 -30.82 -23.98
C ARG A 25 1.69 -29.84 -22.98
N VAL A 26 1.46 -30.31 -21.74
CA VAL A 26 0.92 -29.44 -20.69
C VAL A 26 1.95 -28.38 -20.28
N LEU A 27 3.21 -28.75 -20.12
CA LEU A 27 4.27 -27.82 -19.75
C LEU A 27 4.55 -26.77 -20.86
N GLN A 28 4.58 -27.19 -22.13
CA GLN A 28 4.78 -26.31 -23.28
C GLN A 28 3.63 -25.31 -23.46
N ALA A 29 2.39 -25.70 -23.18
CA ALA A 29 1.25 -24.79 -23.14
C ALA A 29 1.41 -23.66 -22.10
N TYR A 30 2.24 -23.88 -21.06
CA TYR A 30 2.64 -22.90 -20.06
C TYR A 30 3.95 -22.18 -20.37
N GLY A 31 4.50 -22.36 -21.58
CA GLY A 31 5.75 -21.75 -22.01
C GLY A 31 6.98 -22.31 -21.30
N ILE A 32 6.92 -23.59 -20.86
CA ILE A 32 8.04 -24.34 -20.30
C ILE A 32 8.53 -25.29 -21.38
N THR A 33 9.68 -24.99 -21.98
CA THR A 33 10.23 -25.74 -23.11
C THR A 33 11.55 -26.44 -22.79
N THR A 34 12.31 -25.92 -21.85
CA THR A 34 13.63 -26.46 -21.48
C THR A 34 13.65 -26.96 -20.02
N LEU A 35 14.67 -27.78 -19.68
CA LEU A 35 14.94 -28.18 -18.30
C LEU A 35 15.20 -26.96 -17.41
N ALA A 36 15.82 -25.90 -17.94
CA ALA A 36 16.02 -24.63 -17.24
C ALA A 36 14.67 -24.01 -16.87
N ASP A 37 13.75 -23.86 -17.83
CA ASP A 37 12.43 -23.31 -17.58
C ASP A 37 11.66 -24.08 -16.51
N LEU A 38 11.75 -25.41 -16.55
CA LEU A 38 11.09 -26.29 -15.61
C LEU A 38 11.63 -26.10 -14.19
N THR A 39 12.96 -26.00 -14.02
CA THR A 39 13.61 -25.79 -12.70
C THR A 39 13.24 -24.45 -12.07
N VAL A 40 13.05 -23.42 -12.91
CA VAL A 40 12.74 -22.04 -12.50
C VAL A 40 11.30 -21.89 -12.07
N ARG A 41 10.39 -22.50 -12.82
CA ARG A 41 8.94 -22.30 -12.65
C ARG A 41 8.32 -23.27 -11.65
N ILE A 42 9.04 -24.30 -11.23
CA ILE A 42 8.62 -25.19 -10.15
C ILE A 42 8.84 -24.46 -8.82
N PRO A 43 7.79 -23.89 -8.18
CA PRO A 43 7.93 -23.39 -6.84
C PRO A 43 8.18 -24.58 -5.92
N ARG A 44 9.15 -24.50 -5.03
CA ARG A 44 9.47 -25.53 -4.01
C ARG A 44 8.36 -25.69 -2.95
N ARG A 45 7.09 -25.71 -3.39
CA ARG A 45 5.91 -25.89 -2.53
C ARG A 45 5.43 -27.33 -2.65
N ARG A 46 4.97 -27.88 -1.55
CA ARG A 46 4.40 -29.21 -1.40
C ARG A 46 3.13 -29.38 -2.25
N GLN A 47 3.07 -29.39 -3.49
CA GLN A 47 1.99 -29.54 -4.47
C GLN A 47 2.09 -28.46 -5.58
N TRP A 48 3.31 -28.19 -6.02
CA TRP A 48 3.61 -27.18 -7.04
C TRP A 48 2.89 -27.43 -8.37
N TRP A 49 2.59 -28.68 -8.70
CA TRP A 49 1.88 -29.06 -9.95
C TRP A 49 0.45 -28.51 -10.02
N LYS A 50 -0.17 -28.18 -8.90
CA LYS A 50 -1.48 -27.51 -8.88
C LYS A 50 -1.48 -26.12 -9.51
N ALA A 51 -0.30 -25.49 -9.63
CA ALA A 51 -0.13 -24.23 -10.31
C ALA A 51 -0.06 -24.38 -11.85
N VAL A 52 0.00 -25.62 -12.35
CA VAL A 52 0.03 -25.94 -13.78
C VAL A 52 -1.21 -26.81 -14.10
N PRO A 53 -2.35 -26.19 -14.46
CA PRO A 53 -3.58 -26.93 -14.79
C PRO A 53 -3.33 -28.01 -15.84
N GLY A 54 -3.78 -29.23 -15.55
CA GLY A 54 -3.56 -30.39 -16.41
C GLY A 54 -2.31 -31.25 -16.07
N LEU A 55 -1.41 -30.78 -15.20
CA LEU A 55 -0.29 -31.57 -14.74
C LEU A 55 -0.71 -32.41 -13.52
N GLY A 56 -0.76 -33.73 -13.69
CA GLY A 56 -1.11 -34.65 -12.62
C GLY A 56 0.02 -34.92 -11.63
N ALA A 57 -0.33 -35.39 -10.41
CA ALA A 57 0.62 -35.72 -9.37
C ALA A 57 1.65 -36.80 -9.78
N ALA A 58 1.28 -37.73 -10.65
CA ALA A 58 2.19 -38.76 -11.17
C ALA A 58 3.30 -38.16 -12.06
N SER A 59 2.92 -37.23 -12.97
CA SER A 59 3.88 -36.50 -13.82
C SER A 59 4.79 -35.61 -12.97
N ALA A 60 4.26 -34.98 -11.94
CA ALA A 60 5.05 -34.16 -11.02
C ALA A 60 6.10 -34.99 -10.27
N ARG A 61 5.72 -36.16 -9.76
CA ARG A 61 6.67 -37.08 -9.10
C ARG A 61 7.77 -37.56 -10.05
N ALA A 62 7.45 -37.88 -11.31
CA ALA A 62 8.44 -38.27 -12.31
C ALA A 62 9.47 -37.13 -12.54
N ILE A 63 9.01 -35.89 -12.61
CA ILE A 63 9.87 -34.70 -12.73
C ILE A 63 10.75 -34.52 -11.48
N GLU A 64 10.17 -34.65 -10.29
CA GLU A 64 10.91 -34.55 -9.03
C GLU A 64 11.99 -35.65 -8.92
N THR A 65 11.67 -36.87 -9.30
CA THR A 65 12.62 -38.00 -9.32
C THR A 65 13.76 -37.74 -10.30
N PHE A 66 13.45 -37.22 -11.48
CA PHE A 66 14.47 -36.85 -12.47
C PHE A 66 15.45 -35.82 -11.92
N PHE A 67 14.96 -34.73 -11.32
CA PHE A 67 15.85 -33.72 -10.73
C PHE A 67 16.59 -34.19 -9.48
N ALA A 68 16.02 -35.10 -8.74
CA ALA A 68 16.72 -35.74 -7.60
C ALA A 68 17.88 -36.63 -8.05
N ALA A 69 17.76 -37.28 -9.22
CA ALA A 69 18.85 -38.05 -9.84
C ALA A 69 19.96 -37.14 -10.44
N TRP A 70 19.64 -35.89 -10.79
CA TRP A 70 20.56 -34.94 -11.40
C TRP A 70 20.67 -33.61 -10.64
N PRO A 71 21.17 -33.59 -9.40
CA PRO A 71 21.18 -32.38 -8.56
C PRO A 71 22.03 -31.23 -9.13
N ALA A 72 23.05 -31.55 -9.96
CA ALA A 72 23.88 -30.57 -10.63
C ALA A 72 23.10 -29.69 -11.62
N LEU A 73 22.03 -30.19 -12.22
CA LEU A 73 21.15 -29.39 -13.11
C LEU A 73 20.49 -28.23 -12.38
N THR A 74 20.09 -28.43 -11.13
CA THR A 74 19.48 -27.35 -10.34
C THR A 74 20.47 -26.23 -10.03
N GLY A 75 21.74 -26.54 -9.80
CA GLY A 75 22.81 -25.56 -9.61
C GLY A 75 23.13 -24.81 -10.91
N LYS A 76 23.27 -25.54 -12.03
CA LYS A 76 23.48 -24.95 -13.36
C LYS A 76 22.31 -24.09 -13.82
N ALA A 77 21.07 -24.52 -13.56
CA ALA A 77 19.87 -23.73 -13.84
C ALA A 77 19.88 -22.41 -13.08
N ARG A 78 20.22 -22.43 -11.80
CA ARG A 78 20.34 -21.18 -11.01
C ARG A 78 21.39 -20.24 -11.57
N ALA A 79 22.54 -20.73 -12.02
CA ALA A 79 23.58 -19.92 -12.64
C ALA A 79 23.13 -19.32 -13.96
N LEU A 80 22.44 -20.08 -14.83
CA LEU A 80 21.89 -19.60 -16.10
C LEU A 80 20.73 -18.61 -15.91
N ILE A 81 19.92 -18.81 -14.88
CA ILE A 81 18.86 -17.86 -14.52
C ILE A 81 19.43 -16.54 -14.05
N VAL A 82 20.48 -16.58 -13.24
CA VAL A 82 21.24 -15.39 -12.84
C VAL A 82 21.85 -14.72 -14.08
N ALA A 83 22.34 -15.48 -15.06
CA ALA A 83 22.94 -14.94 -16.28
C ALA A 83 21.92 -14.47 -17.35
N SER A 84 20.77 -15.16 -17.52
CA SER A 84 19.76 -14.81 -18.55
C SER A 84 18.65 -13.88 -18.04
N ARG A 85 18.48 -13.73 -16.74
CA ARG A 85 17.51 -12.84 -16.10
C ARG A 85 18.15 -11.57 -15.55
N HIS A 86 19.07 -10.98 -16.27
CA HIS A 86 19.37 -9.59 -16.02
C HIS A 86 18.22 -8.73 -16.59
N SER A 87 17.06 -8.79 -15.92
CA SER A 87 16.26 -7.58 -15.89
C SER A 87 17.17 -6.56 -15.24
N PRO A 88 17.59 -5.50 -15.92
CA PRO A 88 18.49 -4.51 -15.34
C PRO A 88 17.80 -3.77 -14.18
N VAL A 89 16.51 -4.05 -13.94
CA VAL A 89 15.70 -3.48 -12.88
C VAL A 89 15.44 -4.56 -11.81
N VAL A 90 16.27 -4.54 -10.79
CA VAL A 90 16.15 -5.37 -9.57
C VAL A 90 16.18 -4.44 -8.36
N PRO A 91 15.69 -4.89 -7.18
CA PRO A 91 15.83 -4.10 -5.97
C PRO A 91 17.29 -3.69 -5.72
N TRP A 92 17.53 -2.47 -5.32
CA TRP A 92 18.87 -1.92 -5.20
C TRP A 92 19.80 -2.66 -4.23
N GLU A 93 19.26 -3.45 -3.29
CA GLU A 93 20.05 -4.34 -2.44
C GLU A 93 20.70 -5.50 -3.21
N SER A 94 20.16 -5.80 -4.38
CA SER A 94 20.60 -6.91 -5.23
C SER A 94 21.46 -6.45 -6.41
N ILE A 95 21.74 -5.13 -6.51
CA ILE A 95 22.53 -4.55 -7.60
C ILE A 95 24.00 -4.55 -7.20
N SER A 96 24.83 -5.19 -8.01
CA SER A 96 26.27 -4.92 -8.05
C SER A 96 26.51 -3.86 -9.12
N LEU A 97 26.84 -2.63 -8.71
CA LEU A 97 27.05 -1.51 -9.63
C LEU A 97 28.49 -1.47 -10.10
N PRO A 98 28.75 -1.34 -11.43
CA PRO A 98 30.05 -0.96 -11.93
C PRO A 98 30.44 0.45 -11.44
N HIS A 99 31.74 0.70 -11.28
CA HIS A 99 32.25 1.98 -10.80
C HIS A 99 31.86 3.18 -11.66
N GLU A 100 31.58 2.96 -12.94
CA GLU A 100 31.16 3.98 -13.88
C GLU A 100 29.78 4.59 -13.58
N VAL A 101 28.93 3.84 -12.86
CA VAL A 101 27.55 4.24 -12.56
C VAL A 101 27.20 4.17 -11.07
N ASP A 102 28.16 3.85 -10.19
CA ASP A 102 27.94 3.81 -8.74
C ASP A 102 27.99 5.21 -8.07
N GLY A 103 28.46 6.21 -8.81
CA GLY A 103 28.61 7.60 -8.35
C GLY A 103 29.89 7.91 -7.60
N SER A 104 30.85 6.96 -7.49
CA SER A 104 32.18 7.24 -6.93
C SER A 104 32.95 8.29 -7.73
N ALA A 105 32.75 8.29 -9.07
CA ALA A 105 33.32 9.26 -10.02
C ALA A 105 32.22 10.08 -10.72
N GLY A 106 31.13 10.42 -10.04
CA GLY A 106 29.99 11.16 -10.61
C GLY A 106 30.42 12.56 -11.09
N THR A 107 29.89 12.97 -12.26
CA THR A 107 30.26 14.22 -12.96
C THR A 107 30.06 15.46 -12.08
N PHE A 108 29.04 15.47 -11.23
CA PHE A 108 28.74 16.59 -10.34
C PHE A 108 29.07 16.29 -8.87
N ARG A 109 29.95 15.31 -8.63
CA ARG A 109 30.50 15.09 -7.29
C ARG A 109 31.34 16.28 -6.87
N ALA A 110 31.13 16.74 -5.64
CA ALA A 110 32.06 17.68 -5.01
C ALA A 110 33.36 16.96 -4.61
N PRO A 111 34.49 17.70 -4.45
CA PRO A 111 35.74 17.12 -3.98
C PRO A 111 35.58 16.38 -2.65
N ALA A 112 36.06 15.15 -2.54
CA ALA A 112 35.90 14.31 -1.36
C ALA A 112 36.42 14.99 -0.07
N ALA A 113 37.49 15.78 -0.16
CA ALA A 113 38.08 16.53 0.97
C ALA A 113 37.12 17.56 1.57
N THR A 114 36.09 18.00 0.87
CA THR A 114 35.09 18.97 1.34
C THR A 114 33.76 18.31 1.74
N CYS A 115 33.58 17.04 1.44
CA CYS A 115 32.37 16.31 1.74
C CYS A 115 32.27 15.96 3.23
N THR A 116 31.10 16.16 3.84
CA THR A 116 30.87 15.82 5.25
C THR A 116 30.37 14.38 5.43
N LEU A 117 30.19 13.62 4.32
CA LEU A 117 29.75 12.23 4.35
C LEU A 117 30.92 11.28 4.12
N ASP A 118 30.96 10.19 4.86
CA ASP A 118 31.88 9.06 4.61
C ASP A 118 31.45 8.20 3.43
N ALA A 119 30.40 8.59 2.71
CA ALA A 119 29.85 7.85 1.58
C ALA A 119 30.81 7.85 0.38
N THR A 120 31.21 6.67 -0.07
CA THR A 120 32.09 6.49 -1.23
C THR A 120 31.31 6.48 -2.55
N ASN A 121 30.00 6.21 -2.53
CA ASN A 121 29.13 6.13 -3.70
C ASN A 121 27.72 6.66 -3.42
N ASP A 122 26.92 6.82 -4.48
CA ASP A 122 25.58 7.39 -4.41
C ASP A 122 24.62 6.57 -3.54
N TYR A 123 24.74 5.24 -3.55
CA TYR A 123 23.90 4.37 -2.73
C TYR A 123 24.13 4.64 -1.25
N GLN A 124 25.39 4.69 -0.80
CA GLN A 124 25.73 4.96 0.61
C GLN A 124 25.24 6.36 1.04
N ALA A 125 25.42 7.38 0.19
CA ALA A 125 24.94 8.73 0.48
C ALA A 125 23.41 8.75 0.67
N VAL A 126 22.66 8.05 -0.18
CA VAL A 126 21.20 7.93 -0.04
C VAL A 126 20.81 7.14 1.21
N GLN A 127 21.54 6.07 1.59
CA GLN A 127 21.27 5.35 2.83
C GLN A 127 21.46 6.24 4.06
N THR A 128 22.51 7.07 4.08
CA THR A 128 22.75 8.06 5.17
C THR A 128 21.59 9.07 5.23
N TRP A 129 21.11 9.57 4.09
CA TRP A 129 19.95 10.46 4.06
C TRP A 129 18.68 9.79 4.60
N LEU A 130 18.44 8.54 4.26
CA LEU A 130 17.28 7.79 4.76
C LEU A 130 17.36 7.59 6.29
N ALA A 131 18.55 7.37 6.84
CA ALA A 131 18.78 7.17 8.27
C ALA A 131 18.46 8.43 9.11
N LEU A 132 18.46 9.64 8.51
CA LEU A 132 18.06 10.88 9.20
C LEU A 132 16.59 10.89 9.62
N HIS A 133 15.76 10.07 8.97
CA HIS A 133 14.33 10.08 9.20
C HIS A 133 13.92 9.01 10.22
N GLU A 134 13.50 9.42 11.41
CA GLU A 134 13.06 8.49 12.47
C GLU A 134 11.79 7.70 12.11
N SER A 135 10.93 8.26 11.26
CA SER A 135 9.66 7.62 10.88
C SER A 135 9.86 6.50 9.86
N PRO A 136 9.57 5.23 10.18
CA PRO A 136 9.67 4.12 9.21
C PRO A 136 8.78 4.30 7.98
N ALA A 137 7.66 5.02 8.11
CA ALA A 137 6.77 5.31 6.99
C ALA A 137 7.39 6.35 6.04
N THR A 138 8.07 7.36 6.57
CA THR A 138 8.82 8.36 5.79
C THR A 138 9.99 7.69 5.09
N GLN A 139 10.80 6.89 5.81
CA GLN A 139 11.90 6.14 5.22
C GLN A 139 11.46 5.25 4.05
N ARG A 140 10.37 4.50 4.20
CA ARG A 140 9.83 3.65 3.12
C ARG A 140 9.42 4.45 1.88
N THR A 141 8.80 5.62 2.09
CA THR A 141 8.36 6.47 0.97
C THR A 141 9.56 7.09 0.27
N TYR A 142 10.51 7.63 1.01
CA TYR A 142 11.71 8.26 0.48
C TYR A 142 12.62 7.25 -0.21
N ARG A 143 12.83 6.09 0.40
CA ARG A 143 13.55 4.98 -0.20
C ARG A 143 12.96 4.59 -1.56
N LYS A 144 11.64 4.44 -1.64
CA LYS A 144 10.96 4.08 -2.88
C LYS A 144 11.25 5.06 -4.02
N GLU A 145 11.19 6.36 -3.74
CA GLU A 145 11.42 7.36 -4.79
C GLU A 145 12.92 7.49 -5.14
N ALA A 146 13.82 7.41 -4.18
CA ALA A 146 15.26 7.39 -4.41
C ALA A 146 15.69 6.14 -5.22
N GLU A 147 15.18 4.97 -4.85
CA GLU A 147 15.44 3.72 -5.59
C GLU A 147 14.96 3.80 -7.04
N ARG A 148 13.77 4.32 -7.28
CA ARG A 148 13.22 4.52 -8.62
C ARG A 148 14.12 5.40 -9.49
N LEU A 149 14.63 6.48 -8.90
CA LEU A 149 15.53 7.40 -9.60
C LEU A 149 16.88 6.75 -9.91
N ILE A 150 17.50 6.09 -8.92
CA ILE A 150 18.79 5.41 -9.11
C ILE A 150 18.68 4.33 -10.20
N LEU A 151 17.64 3.49 -10.11
CA LEU A 151 17.41 2.46 -11.12
C LEU A 151 17.22 3.05 -12.52
N TRP A 152 16.42 4.11 -12.64
CA TRP A 152 16.21 4.78 -13.92
C TRP A 152 17.47 5.45 -14.46
N ALA A 153 18.22 6.11 -13.60
CA ALA A 153 19.48 6.77 -13.98
C ALA A 153 20.47 5.77 -14.56
N ILE A 154 20.60 4.61 -13.92
CA ILE A 154 21.54 3.56 -14.37
C ILE A 154 21.02 2.86 -15.63
N VAL A 155 19.75 2.42 -15.62
CA VAL A 155 19.21 1.53 -16.67
C VAL A 155 18.84 2.27 -17.93
N GLU A 156 18.25 3.47 -17.81
CA GLU A 156 17.76 4.22 -18.98
C GLU A 156 18.74 5.32 -19.43
N ARG A 157 19.60 5.79 -18.53
CA ARG A 157 20.54 6.88 -18.85
C ARG A 157 22.02 6.44 -18.84
N GLY A 158 22.33 5.27 -18.26
CA GLY A 158 23.72 4.82 -18.07
C GLY A 158 24.56 5.78 -17.23
N ARG A 159 23.93 6.45 -16.26
CA ARG A 159 24.54 7.50 -15.44
C ARG A 159 24.36 7.23 -13.96
N ALA A 160 25.32 7.65 -13.17
CA ALA A 160 25.18 7.73 -11.72
C ALA A 160 24.17 8.83 -11.31
N LEU A 161 23.58 8.72 -10.12
CA LEU A 161 22.69 9.74 -9.56
C LEU A 161 23.39 11.10 -9.48
N SER A 162 24.65 11.12 -9.05
CA SER A 162 25.52 12.31 -8.98
C SER A 162 26.00 12.84 -10.32
N SER A 163 25.59 12.24 -11.44
CA SER A 163 25.87 12.71 -12.81
C SER A 163 24.61 13.20 -13.53
N LEU A 164 23.46 13.26 -12.87
CA LEU A 164 22.19 13.66 -13.49
C LEU A 164 22.15 15.16 -13.76
N THR A 165 21.68 15.51 -14.96
CA THR A 165 21.46 16.91 -15.39
C THR A 165 20.01 17.34 -15.18
N THR A 166 19.73 18.64 -15.40
CA THR A 166 18.33 19.14 -15.37
C THR A 166 17.47 18.51 -16.47
N GLU A 167 18.07 18.24 -17.65
CA GLU A 167 17.39 17.56 -18.76
C GLU A 167 17.02 16.12 -18.37
N ASP A 168 17.87 15.44 -17.59
CA ASP A 168 17.57 14.13 -17.04
C ASP A 168 16.38 14.21 -16.04
N ALA A 169 16.33 15.22 -15.20
CA ALA A 169 15.21 15.42 -14.28
C ALA A 169 13.89 15.72 -15.01
N ILE A 170 13.95 16.46 -16.13
CA ILE A 170 12.79 16.69 -17.00
C ILE A 170 12.34 15.38 -17.66
N ALA A 171 13.29 14.60 -18.18
CA ALA A 171 13.00 13.29 -18.77
C ALA A 171 12.45 12.31 -17.74
N TYR A 172 12.96 12.31 -16.50
CA TYR A 172 12.46 11.50 -15.40
C TYR A 172 11.03 11.86 -15.01
N ARG A 173 10.69 13.16 -14.98
CA ARG A 173 9.32 13.63 -14.77
C ARG A 173 8.34 13.04 -15.80
N ALA A 174 8.72 13.00 -17.08
CA ALA A 174 7.94 12.39 -18.15
C ALA A 174 7.84 10.87 -17.96
N PHE A 175 8.95 10.23 -17.60
CA PHE A 175 9.03 8.80 -17.33
C PHE A 175 8.11 8.37 -16.17
N LEU A 176 8.04 9.12 -15.09
CA LEU A 176 7.13 8.83 -13.97
C LEU A 176 5.65 8.77 -14.39
N ARG A 177 5.28 9.58 -15.39
CA ARG A 177 3.91 9.56 -15.96
C ARG A 177 3.68 8.35 -16.87
N HIS A 178 4.70 7.97 -17.61
CA HIS A 178 4.63 6.91 -18.61
C HIS A 178 5.90 6.05 -18.58
N PRO A 179 6.05 5.19 -17.53
CA PRO A 179 7.23 4.33 -17.44
C PRO A 179 7.37 3.43 -18.67
N SER A 180 8.47 3.59 -19.42
CA SER A 180 8.75 2.88 -20.66
C SER A 180 10.18 2.32 -20.66
N PRO A 181 10.41 1.10 -21.18
CA PRO A 181 9.41 0.14 -21.64
C PRO A 181 8.58 -0.47 -20.49
N ARG A 182 7.26 -0.56 -20.69
CA ARG A 182 6.31 -0.95 -19.61
C ARG A 182 6.62 -2.31 -18.99
N THR A 183 7.04 -3.28 -19.80
CA THR A 183 7.35 -4.65 -19.34
C THR A 183 8.54 -4.69 -18.37
N ARG A 184 9.46 -3.75 -18.48
CA ARG A 184 10.63 -3.63 -17.61
C ARG A 184 10.29 -2.97 -16.27
N TRP A 185 9.44 -1.94 -16.30
CA TRP A 185 9.24 -1.02 -15.19
C TRP A 185 7.93 -1.24 -14.41
N VAL A 186 6.91 -1.79 -15.05
CA VAL A 186 5.57 -1.89 -14.48
C VAL A 186 5.16 -3.35 -14.31
N GLY A 187 4.65 -3.70 -13.13
CA GLY A 187 4.17 -5.04 -12.84
C GLY A 187 3.24 -5.07 -11.63
N PRO A 188 2.61 -6.21 -11.35
CA PRO A 188 1.80 -6.39 -10.16
C PRO A 188 2.66 -6.29 -8.90
N VAL A 189 2.03 -5.98 -7.78
CA VAL A 189 2.70 -5.95 -6.48
C VAL A 189 3.28 -7.32 -6.16
N ARG A 190 4.60 -7.41 -6.06
CA ARG A 190 5.34 -8.62 -5.72
C ARG A 190 6.32 -8.36 -4.59
N PRO A 191 6.66 -9.38 -3.78
CA PRO A 191 7.74 -9.28 -2.82
C PRO A 191 9.05 -8.85 -3.50
N ARG A 192 9.88 -8.09 -2.82
CA ARG A 192 11.18 -7.62 -3.36
C ARG A 192 12.12 -8.76 -3.77
N THR A 193 11.99 -9.92 -3.14
CA THR A 193 12.74 -11.14 -3.49
C THR A 193 12.23 -11.85 -4.75
N SER A 194 11.10 -11.39 -5.31
CA SER A 194 10.54 -11.98 -6.53
C SER A 194 11.32 -11.50 -7.76
N PRO A 195 11.64 -12.38 -8.71
CA PRO A 195 12.25 -11.99 -9.99
C PRO A 195 11.31 -11.14 -10.86
N ASP A 196 9.99 -11.23 -10.60
CA ASP A 196 8.98 -10.42 -11.29
C ASP A 196 8.69 -9.10 -10.55
N TRP A 197 9.50 -8.75 -9.55
CA TRP A 197 9.36 -7.46 -8.90
C TRP A 197 9.62 -6.32 -9.88
N ARG A 198 8.78 -5.28 -9.79
CA ARG A 198 8.91 -4.05 -10.58
C ARG A 198 8.67 -2.85 -9.66
N PRO A 199 9.37 -1.73 -9.89
CA PRO A 199 9.26 -0.55 -9.01
C PRO A 199 7.95 0.23 -9.17
N PHE A 200 7.17 -0.04 -10.24
CA PHE A 200 5.89 0.60 -10.50
C PHE A 200 4.77 -0.42 -10.66
N ASN A 201 3.60 -0.09 -10.14
CA ASN A 201 2.35 -0.85 -10.39
C ASN A 201 1.56 -0.25 -11.57
N GLY A 202 1.95 0.91 -12.05
CA GLY A 202 1.33 1.67 -13.13
C GLY A 202 1.92 3.07 -13.25
N SER A 203 1.37 3.86 -14.15
CA SER A 203 1.69 5.27 -14.33
C SER A 203 1.32 6.08 -13.10
N LEU A 204 2.09 7.12 -12.79
CA LEU A 204 1.80 7.99 -11.66
C LEU A 204 0.88 9.15 -12.05
N SER A 205 -0.06 9.50 -11.18
CA SER A 205 -0.85 10.72 -11.31
C SER A 205 0.02 11.97 -11.19
N ALA A 206 -0.44 13.11 -11.71
CA ALA A 206 0.28 14.39 -11.61
C ALA A 206 0.66 14.73 -10.16
N ARG A 207 -0.26 14.52 -9.21
CA ARG A 207 -0.02 14.71 -7.77
C ARG A 207 1.08 13.78 -7.23
N SER A 208 1.07 12.51 -7.63
CA SER A 208 2.11 11.55 -7.22
C SER A 208 3.47 11.89 -7.82
N VAL A 209 3.51 12.37 -9.07
CA VAL A 209 4.72 12.86 -9.71
C VAL A 209 5.26 14.10 -8.98
N ALA A 210 4.41 15.09 -8.66
CA ALA A 210 4.81 16.27 -7.90
C ALA A 210 5.39 15.89 -6.54
N HIS A 211 4.77 14.94 -5.84
CA HIS A 211 5.26 14.43 -4.57
C HIS A 211 6.63 13.74 -4.70
N ALA A 212 6.81 12.87 -5.71
CA ALA A 212 8.09 12.23 -5.98
C ALA A 212 9.20 13.27 -6.26
N LEU A 213 8.94 14.26 -7.11
CA LEU A 213 9.91 15.33 -7.40
C LEU A 213 10.23 16.19 -6.18
N SER A 214 9.26 16.43 -5.30
CA SER A 214 9.48 17.14 -4.03
C SER A 214 10.44 16.38 -3.11
N ILE A 215 10.29 15.06 -3.01
CA ILE A 215 11.18 14.18 -2.23
C ILE A 215 12.58 14.20 -2.82
N LEU A 216 12.71 14.04 -4.14
CA LEU A 216 14.00 14.03 -4.82
C LEU A 216 14.69 15.41 -4.75
N GLY A 217 13.93 16.48 -4.88
CA GLY A 217 14.44 17.83 -4.67
C GLY A 217 14.98 18.05 -3.25
N ALA A 218 14.34 17.46 -2.23
CA ALA A 218 14.80 17.49 -0.86
C ALA A 218 16.08 16.65 -0.67
N LEU A 219 16.16 15.46 -1.29
CA LEU A 219 17.38 14.65 -1.31
C LEU A 219 18.58 15.43 -1.86
N PHE A 220 18.44 15.99 -3.06
CA PHE A 220 19.56 16.72 -3.70
C PHE A 220 19.92 18.00 -2.96
N ARG A 221 18.96 18.69 -2.35
CA ARG A 221 19.25 19.84 -1.48
C ARG A 221 20.12 19.43 -0.31
N TRP A 222 19.77 18.35 0.36
CA TRP A 222 20.58 17.83 1.46
C TRP A 222 21.96 17.36 0.98
N LEU A 223 22.07 16.68 -0.18
CA LEU A 223 23.35 16.27 -0.74
C LEU A 223 24.27 17.48 -1.05
N ILE A 224 23.71 18.63 -1.45
CA ILE A 224 24.46 19.89 -1.62
C ILE A 224 24.92 20.42 -0.26
N GLU A 225 24.04 20.44 0.73
CA GLU A 225 24.37 20.89 2.10
C GLU A 225 25.51 20.05 2.70
N GLN A 226 25.54 18.74 2.39
CA GLN A 226 26.63 17.85 2.79
C GLN A 226 27.86 17.94 1.87
N ARG A 227 27.87 18.82 0.88
CA ARG A 227 28.94 18.93 -0.12
C ARG A 227 29.26 17.60 -0.80
N TYR A 228 28.22 16.81 -1.06
CA TYR A 228 28.33 15.54 -1.79
C TYR A 228 28.17 15.77 -3.30
N VAL A 229 27.23 16.62 -3.72
CA VAL A 229 27.03 17.05 -5.10
C VAL A 229 27.05 18.57 -5.21
N LEU A 230 27.36 19.08 -6.41
CA LEU A 230 27.48 20.52 -6.69
C LEU A 230 26.15 21.17 -7.09
N ALA A 231 25.19 20.39 -7.60
CA ALA A 231 23.94 20.90 -8.17
C ALA A 231 22.74 20.02 -7.85
N ASN A 232 21.54 20.61 -7.88
CA ASN A 232 20.27 19.92 -7.77
C ASN A 232 19.58 19.91 -9.14
N PRO A 233 19.55 18.77 -9.86
CA PRO A 233 18.92 18.67 -11.17
C PRO A 233 17.39 18.89 -11.13
N PHE A 234 16.75 18.74 -9.97
CA PHE A 234 15.32 18.94 -9.77
C PHE A 234 14.94 20.39 -9.44
N ALA A 235 15.93 21.29 -9.29
CA ALA A 235 15.65 22.68 -9.02
C ALA A 235 14.81 23.29 -10.17
N GLY A 236 13.65 23.87 -9.82
CA GLY A 236 12.76 24.49 -10.80
C GLY A 236 11.92 23.50 -11.65
N VAL A 237 12.13 22.19 -11.54
CA VAL A 237 11.31 21.21 -12.27
C VAL A 237 9.92 21.11 -11.63
N LYS A 238 8.92 21.72 -12.25
CA LYS A 238 7.53 21.73 -11.77
C LYS A 238 6.66 20.75 -12.53
N VAL A 239 5.66 20.23 -11.85
CA VAL A 239 4.55 19.51 -12.46
C VAL A 239 3.43 20.50 -12.70
N ARG A 240 3.01 20.64 -13.94
CA ARG A 240 1.79 21.38 -14.23
C ARG A 240 0.64 20.55 -13.67
N GLU A 241 0.02 21.01 -12.60
CA GLU A 241 -1.24 20.45 -12.16
C GLU A 241 -2.22 20.54 -13.33
N ALA A 242 -2.90 19.45 -13.65
CA ALA A 242 -4.11 19.57 -14.43
C ALA A 242 -4.95 20.62 -13.70
N THR A 243 -5.28 21.71 -14.38
CA THR A 243 -6.12 22.81 -13.89
C THR A 243 -7.52 22.24 -13.60
N GLY A 244 -7.64 21.58 -12.52
CA GLY A 244 -8.84 21.01 -11.93
C GLY A 244 -8.66 21.16 -10.46
N SER A 245 -9.12 22.30 -9.98
CA SER A 245 -9.45 22.63 -8.60
C SER A 245 -8.76 21.75 -7.53
N ASN A 246 -8.17 22.39 -6.53
CA ASN A 246 -8.00 21.84 -5.17
C ASN A 246 -9.35 21.46 -4.52
N VAL A 247 -10.41 21.30 -5.29
CA VAL A 247 -11.63 20.64 -4.89
C VAL A 247 -11.25 19.21 -4.65
N LEU A 248 -11.11 18.81 -3.41
CA LEU A 248 -11.12 17.40 -3.06
C LEU A 248 -12.28 16.78 -3.81
N ASP A 249 -11.97 15.73 -4.52
CA ASP A 249 -12.96 14.93 -5.19
C ASP A 249 -14.00 14.55 -4.12
N VAL A 250 -15.15 15.25 -4.12
CA VAL A 250 -16.32 15.01 -3.26
C VAL A 250 -16.73 13.56 -3.30
N SER A 251 -16.27 12.84 -4.33
CA SER A 251 -16.48 11.42 -4.51
C SER A 251 -15.89 10.53 -3.43
N HIS A 252 -15.04 11.06 -2.52
CA HIS A 252 -14.42 10.27 -1.45
C HIS A 252 -15.22 10.25 -0.14
N ALA A 253 -16.40 10.87 -0.08
CA ALA A 253 -17.36 10.73 1.02
C ALA A 253 -18.65 10.07 0.53
N PHE A 254 -19.29 9.29 1.36
CA PHE A 254 -20.61 8.78 1.09
C PHE A 254 -21.67 9.84 1.47
N SER A 255 -22.72 9.98 0.67
CA SER A 255 -23.93 10.69 1.08
C SER A 255 -24.64 9.95 2.21
N GLU A 256 -25.59 10.58 2.88
CA GLU A 256 -26.33 9.91 3.97
C GLU A 256 -27.08 8.66 3.47
N GLY A 257 -27.72 8.72 2.31
CA GLY A 257 -28.39 7.57 1.71
C GLY A 257 -27.41 6.45 1.29
N GLU A 258 -26.27 6.81 0.68
CA GLU A 258 -25.23 5.84 0.34
C GLU A 258 -24.66 5.18 1.61
N TRP A 259 -24.44 5.97 2.65
CA TRP A 259 -23.96 5.45 3.95
C TRP A 259 -24.97 4.50 4.60
N ALA A 260 -26.26 4.85 4.59
CA ALA A 260 -27.32 3.99 5.09
C ALA A 260 -27.35 2.64 4.35
N LEU A 261 -27.23 2.66 3.01
CA LEU A 261 -27.16 1.43 2.22
C LEU A 261 -25.92 0.59 2.55
N VAL A 262 -24.75 1.22 2.69
CA VAL A 262 -23.52 0.53 3.12
C VAL A 262 -23.73 -0.17 4.49
N ARG A 263 -24.40 0.50 5.42
CA ARG A 263 -24.72 -0.07 6.74
C ARG A 263 -25.70 -1.24 6.64
N THR A 264 -26.77 -1.12 5.85
CA THR A 264 -27.73 -2.21 5.61
C THR A 264 -27.05 -3.46 5.06
N ILE A 265 -26.11 -3.30 4.12
CA ILE A 265 -25.34 -4.42 3.59
C ILE A 265 -24.45 -5.06 4.67
N ALA A 266 -23.83 -4.25 5.53
CA ALA A 266 -23.03 -4.74 6.65
C ALA A 266 -23.84 -5.50 7.68
N ASP A 267 -25.08 -5.09 7.91
CA ASP A 267 -26.01 -5.75 8.84
C ASP A 267 -26.50 -7.11 8.30
N GLY A 268 -26.56 -7.27 6.98
CA GLY A 268 -26.97 -8.52 6.30
C GLY A 268 -25.86 -9.55 6.06
N LEU A 269 -24.61 -9.31 6.44
CA LEU A 269 -23.47 -10.15 6.08
C LEU A 269 -23.54 -11.61 6.52
N GLU A 270 -24.23 -11.90 7.60
CA GLU A 270 -24.38 -13.25 8.17
C GLU A 270 -25.48 -14.05 7.44
N TRP A 271 -26.42 -13.37 6.79
CA TRP A 271 -27.62 -13.95 6.20
C TRP A 271 -27.58 -14.06 4.69
N SER A 272 -26.44 -13.79 4.06
CA SER A 272 -26.30 -13.82 2.60
C SER A 272 -26.70 -15.19 2.05
N SER A 273 -27.77 -15.25 1.29
CA SER A 273 -28.21 -16.42 0.54
C SER A 273 -27.37 -16.50 -0.76
N GLY A 274 -26.45 -17.48 -0.86
CA GLY A 274 -25.68 -17.69 -2.09
C GLY A 274 -24.34 -18.39 -1.89
N SER A 275 -23.64 -18.67 -2.98
CA SER A 275 -22.32 -19.33 -3.02
C SER A 275 -21.13 -18.48 -2.51
N ALA A 276 -21.37 -17.24 -2.09
CA ALA A 276 -20.32 -16.41 -1.52
C ALA A 276 -19.97 -16.87 -0.09
N PRO A 277 -18.68 -16.86 0.30
CA PRO A 277 -18.28 -17.24 1.64
C PRO A 277 -18.90 -16.29 2.66
N ARG A 278 -19.75 -16.82 3.53
CA ARG A 278 -20.39 -16.08 4.64
C ARG A 278 -19.32 -15.47 5.55
N TRP A 279 -19.61 -14.29 6.07
CA TRP A 279 -18.84 -13.75 7.17
C TRP A 279 -19.24 -14.50 8.45
N SER A 280 -18.26 -14.89 9.27
CA SER A 280 -18.58 -15.39 10.61
C SER A 280 -19.12 -14.25 11.46
N ALA A 281 -19.97 -14.56 12.45
CA ALA A 281 -20.57 -13.56 13.33
C ALA A 281 -19.51 -12.63 13.97
N PRO A 282 -18.39 -13.12 14.53
CA PRO A 282 -17.35 -12.23 15.05
C PRO A 282 -16.71 -11.34 13.99
N ALA A 283 -16.54 -11.85 12.75
CA ALA A 283 -15.95 -11.05 11.66
C ALA A 283 -16.92 -9.95 11.19
N ALA A 284 -18.20 -10.26 11.07
CA ALA A 284 -19.26 -9.31 10.73
C ALA A 284 -19.40 -8.23 11.81
N GLN A 285 -19.41 -8.63 13.06
CA GLN A 285 -19.50 -7.67 14.19
C GLN A 285 -18.27 -6.77 14.27
N ARG A 286 -17.06 -7.30 14.05
CA ARG A 286 -15.86 -6.47 13.94
C ARG A 286 -15.96 -5.46 12.80
N LEU A 287 -16.53 -5.85 11.67
CA LEU A 287 -16.71 -4.94 10.54
C LEU A 287 -17.73 -3.84 10.89
N ARG A 288 -18.88 -4.19 11.48
CA ARG A 288 -19.87 -3.21 11.94
C ARG A 288 -19.27 -2.20 12.92
N PHE A 289 -18.48 -2.71 13.86
CA PHE A 289 -17.71 -1.85 14.76
C PHE A 289 -16.77 -0.90 14.01
N LEU A 290 -15.98 -1.41 13.05
CA LEU A 290 -15.08 -0.58 12.25
C LEU A 290 -15.83 0.51 11.48
N LEU A 291 -17.00 0.19 10.93
CA LEU A 291 -17.83 1.15 10.20
C LEU A 291 -18.40 2.21 11.17
N ASP A 292 -19.09 1.80 12.21
CA ASP A 292 -19.79 2.72 13.13
C ASP A 292 -18.82 3.56 13.94
N PHE A 293 -17.83 2.93 14.55
CA PHE A 293 -16.84 3.62 15.38
C PHE A 293 -15.94 4.53 14.53
N GLY A 294 -15.48 4.04 13.37
CA GLY A 294 -14.66 4.82 12.45
C GLY A 294 -15.41 6.02 11.87
N TYR A 295 -16.69 5.84 11.52
CA TYR A 295 -17.56 6.91 11.06
C TYR A 295 -17.85 7.92 12.16
N ALA A 296 -18.22 7.47 13.36
CA ALA A 296 -18.60 8.35 14.46
C ALA A 296 -17.42 9.19 15.02
N THR A 297 -16.18 8.67 14.92
CA THR A 297 -14.98 9.32 15.48
C THR A 297 -14.10 10.01 14.44
N GLY A 298 -14.19 9.63 13.18
CA GLY A 298 -13.32 10.13 12.12
C GLY A 298 -11.82 9.80 12.30
N LEU A 299 -11.48 8.76 13.07
CA LEU A 299 -10.11 8.34 13.34
C LEU A 299 -9.35 7.92 12.07
N ARG A 300 -8.02 8.14 12.06
CA ARG A 300 -7.16 7.52 11.06
C ARG A 300 -6.99 6.03 11.37
N ALA A 301 -6.76 5.22 10.34
CA ALA A 301 -6.57 3.77 10.52
C ALA A 301 -5.46 3.44 11.54
N SER A 302 -4.35 4.17 11.52
CA SER A 302 -3.24 3.99 12.48
C SER A 302 -3.61 4.38 13.91
N GLU A 303 -4.43 5.40 14.10
CA GLU A 303 -4.92 5.83 15.41
C GLU A 303 -5.90 4.81 15.98
N LEU A 304 -6.77 4.26 15.13
CA LEU A 304 -7.76 3.28 15.51
C LEU A 304 -7.12 1.95 15.94
N VAL A 305 -6.12 1.45 15.18
CA VAL A 305 -5.43 0.19 15.54
C VAL A 305 -4.45 0.34 16.69
N GLY A 306 -3.97 1.55 16.96
CA GLY A 306 -3.11 1.85 18.12
C GLY A 306 -3.85 2.18 19.40
N ALA A 307 -5.18 2.27 19.35
CA ALA A 307 -5.99 2.60 20.53
C ALA A 307 -6.19 1.38 21.43
N THR A 308 -6.10 1.60 22.75
CA THR A 308 -6.45 0.62 23.79
C THR A 308 -7.59 1.16 24.66
N LEU A 309 -8.23 0.29 25.42
CA LEU A 309 -9.31 0.68 26.33
C LEU A 309 -8.83 1.69 27.39
N GLY A 310 -7.56 1.62 27.81
CA GLY A 310 -6.95 2.58 28.73
C GLY A 310 -6.75 3.98 28.15
N HIS A 311 -6.96 4.16 26.84
CA HIS A 311 -6.96 5.47 26.22
C HIS A 311 -8.34 6.16 26.28
N ILE A 312 -9.38 5.48 26.76
CA ILE A 312 -10.74 6.03 26.88
C ILE A 312 -10.91 6.64 28.25
N GLU A 313 -11.31 7.89 28.28
CA GLU A 313 -11.50 8.68 29.48
C GLU A 313 -12.93 9.23 29.54
N THR A 314 -13.47 9.36 30.77
CA THR A 314 -14.72 10.08 31.02
C THR A 314 -14.38 11.41 31.62
N ASP A 315 -14.94 12.50 31.09
CA ASP A 315 -14.74 13.83 31.64
C ASP A 315 -15.69 14.11 32.81
N PRO A 316 -15.53 15.19 33.57
CA PRO A 316 -16.40 15.53 34.71
C PRO A 316 -17.88 15.76 34.35
N ARG A 317 -18.20 15.93 33.06
CA ARG A 317 -19.57 16.09 32.57
C ARG A 317 -20.19 14.76 32.14
N GLY A 318 -19.41 13.67 32.17
CA GLY A 318 -19.83 12.34 31.73
C GLY A 318 -19.60 12.05 30.23
N ASP A 319 -18.94 12.95 29.50
CA ASP A 319 -18.61 12.74 28.09
C ASP A 319 -17.41 11.84 27.95
N TYR A 320 -17.45 10.94 26.95
CA TYR A 320 -16.37 10.00 26.66
C TYR A 320 -15.40 10.55 25.63
N TRP A 321 -14.12 10.36 25.89
CA TRP A 321 -13.02 10.83 25.05
C TRP A 321 -12.00 9.73 24.82
N LEU A 322 -11.48 9.63 23.61
CA LEU A 322 -10.36 8.74 23.28
C LEU A 322 -9.09 9.57 23.12
N ARG A 323 -8.08 9.28 23.92
CA ARG A 323 -6.72 9.80 23.72
C ARG A 323 -6.07 9.11 22.52
N VAL A 324 -5.52 9.87 21.63
CA VAL A 324 -4.82 9.37 20.45
C VAL A 324 -3.48 10.07 20.28
N THR A 325 -2.50 9.34 19.75
CA THR A 325 -1.20 9.89 19.36
C THR A 325 -1.20 10.14 17.87
N GLY A 326 -1.19 11.41 17.48
CA GLY A 326 -1.17 11.83 16.08
C GLY A 326 0.22 11.87 15.47
N LYS A 327 0.31 12.40 14.23
CA LYS A 327 1.58 12.61 13.53
C LYS A 327 2.51 13.51 14.38
N GLY A 328 3.77 13.10 14.50
CA GLY A 328 4.76 13.82 15.32
C GLY A 328 4.59 13.59 16.83
N LYS A 329 4.02 12.47 17.24
CA LYS A 329 3.77 12.07 18.63
C LYS A 329 2.91 13.08 19.44
N LYS A 330 2.14 13.94 18.76
CA LYS A 330 1.24 14.90 19.42
C LYS A 330 0.05 14.16 20.00
N LEU A 331 -0.16 14.32 21.31
CA LEU A 331 -1.35 13.84 22.01
C LEU A 331 -2.56 14.70 21.66
N ALA A 332 -3.69 14.07 21.46
CA ALA A 332 -4.97 14.73 21.23
C ALA A 332 -6.12 13.85 21.76
N ARG A 333 -7.28 14.47 21.94
CA ARG A 333 -8.52 13.81 22.36
C ARG A 333 -9.52 13.83 21.22
N VAL A 334 -10.28 12.76 21.09
CA VAL A 334 -11.37 12.59 20.11
C VAL A 334 -12.63 12.29 20.89
N ALA A 335 -13.69 13.02 20.63
CA ALA A 335 -14.98 12.75 21.23
C ALA A 335 -15.53 11.39 20.81
N LEU A 336 -16.08 10.65 21.74
CA LEU A 336 -16.80 9.40 21.52
C LEU A 336 -18.31 9.66 21.68
N PRO A 337 -19.02 10.03 20.61
CA PRO A 337 -20.45 10.23 20.68
C PRO A 337 -21.19 8.91 20.97
N PRO A 338 -22.49 8.94 21.36
CA PRO A 338 -23.27 7.74 21.69
C PRO A 338 -23.16 6.62 20.67
N LEU A 339 -23.18 6.93 19.37
CA LEU A 339 -22.99 5.93 18.29
C LEU A 339 -21.64 5.19 18.41
N ALA A 340 -20.55 5.88 18.76
CA ALA A 340 -19.24 5.24 18.94
C ALA A 340 -19.23 4.38 20.23
N TRP A 341 -19.81 4.88 21.30
CA TRP A 341 -19.90 4.16 22.56
C TRP A 341 -20.71 2.86 22.42
N ASP A 342 -21.90 2.94 21.82
CA ASP A 342 -22.77 1.79 21.57
C ASP A 342 -22.12 0.75 20.66
N ALA A 343 -21.40 1.21 19.63
CA ALA A 343 -20.63 0.32 18.76
C ALA A 343 -19.53 -0.41 19.53
N LEU A 344 -18.82 0.31 20.40
CA LEU A 344 -17.78 -0.27 21.26
C LEU A 344 -18.39 -1.28 22.24
N ALA A 345 -19.47 -0.93 22.92
CA ALA A 345 -20.12 -1.80 23.89
C ALA A 345 -20.58 -3.13 23.28
N ARG A 346 -21.25 -3.07 22.11
CA ARG A 346 -21.63 -4.28 21.35
C ARG A 346 -20.43 -5.12 20.94
N TYR A 347 -19.36 -4.46 20.50
CA TYR A 347 -18.16 -5.17 20.05
C TYR A 347 -17.39 -5.81 21.19
N LEU A 348 -17.33 -5.18 22.37
CA LEU A 348 -16.74 -5.75 23.59
C LEU A 348 -17.54 -6.98 24.05
N ALA A 349 -18.87 -6.88 24.08
CA ALA A 349 -19.75 -8.00 24.43
C ALA A 349 -19.51 -9.22 23.50
N GLU A 350 -19.42 -8.99 22.19
CA GLU A 350 -19.12 -10.06 21.22
C GLU A 350 -17.75 -10.70 21.43
N ARG A 351 -16.78 -9.94 21.95
CA ARG A 351 -15.46 -10.46 22.32
C ARG A 351 -15.43 -11.13 23.68
N GLY A 352 -16.54 -11.21 24.42
CA GLY A 352 -16.58 -11.71 25.79
C GLY A 352 -15.83 -10.81 26.78
N LEU A 353 -15.68 -9.52 26.47
CA LEU A 353 -14.98 -8.54 27.31
C LEU A 353 -15.97 -7.70 28.12
N PRO A 354 -15.56 -7.23 29.33
CA PRO A 354 -16.39 -6.35 30.13
C PRO A 354 -16.77 -5.07 29.35
N VAL A 355 -18.06 -4.74 29.39
CA VAL A 355 -18.58 -3.47 28.83
C VAL A 355 -18.35 -2.31 29.78
N THR A 356 -18.39 -2.58 31.09
CA THR A 356 -18.21 -1.56 32.14
C THR A 356 -16.74 -1.17 32.26
N GLN A 357 -16.44 0.12 32.14
CA GLN A 357 -15.10 0.69 32.10
C GLN A 357 -14.23 0.31 33.32
N GLN A 358 -14.82 0.18 34.52
CA GLN A 358 -14.12 -0.19 35.73
C GLN A 358 -13.45 -1.59 35.68
N HIS A 359 -13.96 -2.48 34.83
CA HIS A 359 -13.46 -3.84 34.70
C HIS A 359 -12.51 -4.02 33.47
N TRP A 360 -12.14 -2.92 32.80
CA TRP A 360 -11.29 -2.99 31.64
C TRP A 360 -9.84 -3.24 32.01
N ARG A 361 -9.20 -4.09 31.23
CA ARG A 361 -7.75 -4.13 31.16
C ARG A 361 -7.29 -3.01 30.25
N LEU A 362 -6.47 -2.11 30.78
CA LEU A 362 -6.09 -0.86 30.11
C LEU A 362 -5.25 -1.07 28.83
N ASP A 363 -4.54 -2.19 28.77
CA ASP A 363 -3.70 -2.59 27.61
C ASP A 363 -4.50 -3.26 26.48
N THR A 364 -5.78 -3.59 26.71
CA THR A 364 -6.63 -4.26 25.73
C THR A 364 -6.85 -3.40 24.49
N PRO A 365 -6.49 -3.88 23.29
CA PRO A 365 -6.75 -3.15 22.05
C PRO A 365 -8.25 -2.93 21.80
N VAL A 366 -8.60 -1.71 21.38
CA VAL A 366 -9.99 -1.38 21.01
C VAL A 366 -10.46 -2.28 19.85
N ILE A 367 -9.55 -2.64 18.93
CA ILE A 367 -9.84 -3.63 17.86
C ILE A 367 -8.99 -4.87 18.07
N GLY A 368 -9.64 -5.99 18.35
CA GLY A 368 -9.00 -7.28 18.55
C GLY A 368 -8.81 -8.10 17.26
N SER A 369 -7.86 -9.05 17.31
CA SER A 369 -7.73 -10.14 16.37
C SER A 369 -8.84 -11.16 16.57
N LEU A 370 -9.24 -11.86 15.49
CA LEU A 370 -10.15 -13.02 15.55
C LEU A 370 -9.38 -14.36 15.53
N GLU A 371 -8.07 -14.31 15.43
CA GLU A 371 -7.21 -15.48 15.23
C GLU A 371 -6.54 -15.93 16.54
N ALA A 372 -6.82 -15.27 17.65
CA ALA A 372 -6.23 -15.59 18.93
C ALA A 372 -7.13 -16.53 19.74
N ASP A 373 -6.55 -17.56 20.37
CA ASP A 373 -7.21 -18.40 21.37
C ASP A 373 -7.71 -17.55 22.54
N SER A 374 -8.75 -18.01 23.24
CA SER A 374 -9.54 -17.22 24.19
C SER A 374 -8.74 -16.45 25.24
N ASP A 375 -7.59 -16.96 25.69
CA ASP A 375 -6.73 -16.28 26.68
C ASP A 375 -5.79 -15.23 26.07
N THR A 376 -5.43 -15.35 24.78
CA THR A 376 -4.58 -14.37 24.07
C THR A 376 -5.38 -13.36 23.25
N ALA A 377 -6.65 -13.65 22.95
CA ALA A 377 -7.54 -12.82 22.15
C ALA A 377 -7.76 -11.42 22.74
N ALA A 378 -7.79 -11.30 24.05
CA ALA A 378 -7.97 -10.02 24.74
C ALA A 378 -6.79 -9.05 24.49
N GLY A 379 -5.57 -9.56 24.36
CA GLY A 379 -4.33 -8.76 24.25
C GLY A 379 -3.83 -8.49 22.82
N THR A 380 -4.40 -9.14 21.81
CA THR A 380 -3.87 -9.03 20.44
C THR A 380 -4.72 -8.12 19.55
N GLY A 381 -4.13 -6.99 19.12
CA GLY A 381 -4.75 -6.06 18.17
C GLY A 381 -4.53 -6.47 16.71
N ILE A 382 -5.11 -5.72 15.77
CA ILE A 382 -4.87 -5.89 14.34
C ILE A 382 -3.92 -4.81 13.81
N SER A 383 -3.22 -5.09 12.73
CA SER A 383 -2.41 -4.09 12.04
C SER A 383 -3.27 -3.19 11.12
N SER A 384 -2.76 -1.99 10.78
CA SER A 384 -3.41 -1.10 9.80
C SER A 384 -3.57 -1.78 8.42
N VAL A 385 -2.68 -2.69 8.06
CA VAL A 385 -2.79 -3.48 6.81
C VAL A 385 -3.97 -4.45 6.91
N ARG A 386 -4.13 -5.15 8.03
CA ARG A 386 -5.27 -6.05 8.25
C ARG A 386 -6.59 -5.29 8.24
N LEU A 387 -6.66 -4.14 8.92
CA LEU A 387 -7.82 -3.25 8.90
C LEU A 387 -8.17 -2.86 7.46
N TRP A 388 -7.17 -2.41 6.70
CA TRP A 388 -7.37 -2.05 5.29
C TRP A 388 -7.90 -3.23 4.47
N MET A 389 -7.36 -4.44 4.64
CA MET A 389 -7.81 -5.64 3.93
C MET A 389 -9.26 -6.01 4.26
N VAL A 390 -9.65 -5.93 5.54
CA VAL A 390 -11.03 -6.22 5.99
C VAL A 390 -12.01 -5.25 5.35
N MET A 391 -11.73 -3.95 5.46
CA MET A 391 -12.57 -2.90 4.87
C MET A 391 -12.65 -3.03 3.33
N ARG A 392 -11.52 -3.30 2.68
CA ARG A 392 -11.46 -3.46 1.23
C ARG A 392 -12.27 -4.66 0.75
N ARG A 393 -12.14 -5.79 1.44
CA ARG A 393 -12.96 -6.99 1.16
C ARG A 393 -14.46 -6.68 1.25
N PHE A 394 -14.86 -5.96 2.28
CA PHE A 394 -16.26 -5.56 2.46
C PHE A 394 -16.75 -4.63 1.36
N PHE A 395 -16.01 -3.55 1.04
CA PHE A 395 -16.42 -2.61 0.00
C PHE A 395 -16.53 -3.27 -1.38
N LEU A 396 -15.65 -4.23 -1.69
CA LEU A 396 -15.75 -5.00 -2.93
C LEU A 396 -16.98 -5.92 -2.93
N LEU A 397 -17.30 -6.55 -1.80
CA LEU A 397 -18.52 -7.34 -1.65
C LEU A 397 -19.75 -6.45 -1.81
N ALA A 398 -19.83 -5.34 -1.10
CA ALA A 398 -20.93 -4.40 -1.19
C ALA A 398 -21.12 -3.86 -2.62
N ALA A 399 -20.03 -3.53 -3.30
CA ALA A 399 -20.09 -3.13 -4.70
C ALA A 399 -20.73 -4.20 -5.59
N LYS A 400 -20.34 -5.47 -5.41
CA LYS A 400 -20.91 -6.59 -6.17
C LYS A 400 -22.40 -6.80 -5.86
N THR A 401 -22.79 -6.63 -4.61
CA THR A 401 -24.19 -6.82 -4.18
C THR A 401 -25.13 -5.81 -4.83
N ILE A 402 -24.69 -4.56 -5.02
CA ILE A 402 -25.57 -3.49 -5.53
C ILE A 402 -25.31 -3.12 -7.00
N GLU A 403 -24.44 -3.84 -7.69
CA GLU A 403 -23.99 -3.48 -9.04
C GLU A 403 -25.14 -3.38 -10.05
N ALA A 404 -26.14 -4.27 -9.94
CA ALA A 404 -27.28 -4.28 -10.83
C ALA A 404 -28.21 -3.07 -10.61
N ASP A 405 -28.40 -2.65 -9.36
CA ASP A 405 -29.38 -1.64 -8.98
C ASP A 405 -28.78 -0.23 -8.86
N HIS A 406 -27.50 -0.14 -8.48
CA HIS A 406 -26.81 1.12 -8.16
C HIS A 406 -25.37 1.14 -8.71
N ALA A 407 -25.22 1.00 -10.03
CA ALA A 407 -23.89 0.97 -10.70
C ALA A 407 -22.95 2.15 -10.32
N PRO A 408 -23.40 3.41 -10.21
CA PRO A 408 -22.51 4.51 -9.78
C PRO A 408 -21.96 4.33 -8.36
N LEU A 409 -22.79 3.88 -7.42
CA LEU A 409 -22.35 3.61 -6.06
C LEU A 409 -21.46 2.38 -6.00
N ALA A 410 -21.73 1.35 -6.80
CA ALA A 410 -20.86 0.18 -6.90
C ALA A 410 -19.45 0.56 -7.36
N GLU A 411 -19.32 1.44 -8.37
CA GLU A 411 -18.01 1.94 -8.81
C GLU A 411 -17.33 2.79 -7.72
N LYS A 412 -18.08 3.60 -7.01
CA LYS A 412 -17.61 4.37 -5.87
C LYS A 412 -17.07 3.45 -4.75
N LEU A 413 -17.79 2.38 -4.41
CA LEU A 413 -17.37 1.38 -3.42
C LEU A 413 -16.12 0.60 -3.83
N ARG A 414 -15.94 0.31 -5.12
CA ARG A 414 -14.71 -0.32 -5.63
C ARG A 414 -13.46 0.54 -5.39
N ARG A 415 -13.62 1.84 -5.23
CA ARG A 415 -12.54 2.79 -4.93
C ARG A 415 -12.39 3.09 -3.44
N ALA A 416 -13.38 2.74 -2.63
CA ALA A 416 -13.44 3.08 -1.21
C ALA A 416 -12.31 2.45 -0.40
N SER A 417 -11.88 3.17 0.62
CA SER A 417 -10.83 2.80 1.57
C SER A 417 -11.22 3.20 2.99
N PRO A 418 -10.52 2.73 4.04
CA PRO A 418 -10.80 3.15 5.41
C PRO A 418 -10.80 4.68 5.61
N HIS A 419 -10.05 5.41 4.81
CA HIS A 419 -9.99 6.88 4.91
C HIS A 419 -11.31 7.56 4.53
N TRP A 420 -12.15 6.89 3.74
CA TRP A 420 -13.47 7.41 3.37
C TRP A 420 -14.40 7.55 4.57
N MET A 421 -14.24 6.73 5.62
CA MET A 421 -15.00 6.90 6.87
C MET A 421 -14.77 8.28 7.47
N ARG A 422 -13.51 8.71 7.46
CA ARG A 422 -13.13 10.03 7.97
C ARG A 422 -13.66 11.17 7.09
N HIS A 423 -13.65 11.01 5.77
CA HIS A 423 -14.25 11.98 4.84
C HIS A 423 -15.76 12.07 5.05
N THR A 424 -16.45 10.92 5.16
CA THR A 424 -17.87 10.84 5.42
C THR A 424 -18.22 11.45 6.77
N HIS A 425 -17.46 11.16 7.84
CA HIS A 425 -17.60 11.82 9.14
C HIS A 425 -17.56 13.35 9.01
N ALA A 426 -16.52 13.88 8.38
CA ALA A 426 -16.34 15.33 8.24
C ALA A 426 -17.51 15.97 7.47
N THR A 427 -17.87 15.39 6.33
CA THR A 427 -18.96 15.89 5.47
C THR A 427 -20.29 15.87 6.19
N HIS A 428 -20.64 14.77 6.87
CA HIS A 428 -21.89 14.65 7.59
C HIS A 428 -21.94 15.53 8.84
N ALA A 429 -20.86 15.63 9.62
CA ALA A 429 -20.80 16.51 10.78
C ALA A 429 -21.04 17.98 10.37
N LEU A 430 -20.35 18.47 9.34
CA LEU A 430 -20.57 19.81 8.82
C LEU A 430 -21.98 19.99 8.21
N GLY A 431 -22.46 18.99 7.49
CA GLY A 431 -23.82 18.98 6.94
C GLY A 431 -24.91 19.08 8.00
N ARG A 432 -24.68 18.51 9.18
CA ARG A 432 -25.56 18.55 10.37
C ARG A 432 -25.36 19.77 11.26
N GLY A 433 -24.51 20.71 10.85
CA GLY A 433 -24.33 21.99 11.53
C GLY A 433 -23.21 22.04 12.57
N ALA A 434 -22.34 21.03 12.65
CA ALA A 434 -21.16 21.14 13.48
C ALA A 434 -20.24 22.24 12.98
N GLU A 435 -19.66 23.02 13.88
CA GLU A 435 -18.73 24.09 13.51
C GLU A 435 -17.46 23.52 12.87
N LEU A 436 -16.94 24.24 11.87
CA LEU A 436 -15.73 23.89 11.15
C LEU A 436 -14.52 23.69 12.08
N THR A 437 -14.39 24.54 13.08
CA THR A 437 -13.34 24.46 14.11
C THR A 437 -13.47 23.20 14.97
N THR A 438 -14.69 22.85 15.38
CA THR A 438 -14.98 21.62 16.12
C THR A 438 -14.62 20.39 15.31
N VAL A 439 -15.00 20.33 14.03
CA VAL A 439 -14.67 19.21 13.15
C VAL A 439 -13.15 19.17 12.88
N ARG A 440 -12.48 20.30 12.66
CA ARG A 440 -11.02 20.40 12.54
C ARG A 440 -10.33 19.78 13.75
N ASP A 441 -10.74 20.15 14.95
CA ASP A 441 -10.10 19.75 16.19
C ASP A 441 -10.35 18.26 16.48
N ASN A 442 -11.58 17.77 16.28
CA ASN A 442 -11.89 16.35 16.39
C ASN A 442 -11.13 15.51 15.36
N LEU A 443 -10.93 16.01 14.16
CA LEU A 443 -10.12 15.37 13.13
C LEU A 443 -8.61 15.60 13.30
N ARG A 444 -8.18 16.51 14.17
CA ARG A 444 -6.77 16.87 14.39
C ARG A 444 -6.08 17.29 13.10
N HIS A 445 -6.75 18.16 12.33
CA HIS A 445 -6.15 18.79 11.17
C HIS A 445 -5.27 19.96 11.61
N ALA A 446 -4.05 20.03 11.08
CA ALA A 446 -3.11 21.10 11.41
C ALA A 446 -3.57 22.48 10.92
N SER A 447 -4.47 22.53 9.94
CA SER A 447 -5.00 23.77 9.35
C SER A 447 -6.49 23.64 9.09
N VAL A 448 -7.19 24.76 9.27
CA VAL A 448 -8.61 24.91 8.90
C VAL A 448 -8.80 24.66 7.40
N SER A 449 -7.84 25.08 6.56
CA SER A 449 -7.88 24.83 5.13
C SER A 449 -7.96 23.35 4.75
N THR A 450 -7.44 22.46 5.60
CA THR A 450 -7.58 21.00 5.41
C THR A 450 -9.00 20.52 5.69
N THR A 451 -9.74 21.21 6.55
CA THR A 451 -11.12 20.86 6.89
C THR A 451 -12.13 21.60 5.98
N SER A 452 -11.79 22.82 5.53
CA SER A 452 -12.68 23.60 4.65
C SER A 452 -12.94 22.92 3.30
N ILE A 453 -12.11 21.99 2.90
CA ILE A 453 -12.34 21.15 1.70
C ILE A 453 -13.62 20.31 1.78
N TYR A 454 -14.15 20.05 2.98
CA TYR A 454 -15.43 19.35 3.19
C TYR A 454 -16.62 20.33 3.18
N LEU A 455 -16.38 21.62 3.17
CA LEU A 455 -17.41 22.63 2.94
C LEU A 455 -17.71 22.67 1.45
N HIS A 456 -18.53 21.72 1.00
CA HIS A 456 -19.08 21.84 -0.35
C HIS A 456 -20.13 22.94 -0.31
N SER A 457 -19.93 23.95 -1.13
CA SER A 457 -20.99 24.91 -1.38
C SER A 457 -22.10 24.19 -2.15
N ASP A 458 -23.04 23.61 -1.42
CA ASP A 458 -24.38 23.39 -1.95
C ASP A 458 -24.88 24.77 -2.35
N GLU A 459 -24.92 25.03 -3.66
CA GLU A 459 -25.29 26.36 -4.19
C GLU A 459 -26.68 26.78 -3.73
N VAL A 460 -27.59 25.82 -3.54
CA VAL A 460 -28.93 26.03 -3.02
C VAL A 460 -28.88 26.44 -1.54
N LYS A 461 -28.07 25.72 -0.75
CA LYS A 461 -27.87 26.03 0.67
C LYS A 461 -27.20 27.37 0.87
N ARG A 462 -26.19 27.68 0.02
CA ARG A 462 -25.50 28.99 0.01
C ARG A 462 -26.46 30.12 -0.32
N ALA A 463 -27.26 29.95 -1.37
CA ALA A 463 -28.26 30.98 -1.76
C ALA A 463 -29.28 31.22 -0.63
N ARG A 464 -29.77 30.17 0.01
CA ARG A 464 -30.68 30.27 1.17
C ARG A 464 -30.03 30.97 2.36
N GLN A 465 -28.83 30.53 2.78
CA GLN A 465 -28.13 31.14 3.89
C GLN A 465 -27.79 32.63 3.67
N ILE A 466 -27.38 32.99 2.45
CA ILE A 466 -27.17 34.40 2.11
C ILE A 466 -28.50 35.12 2.09
N GLY A 467 -29.56 34.55 1.51
CA GLY A 467 -30.90 35.12 1.55
C GLY A 467 -31.39 35.39 2.97
N ASP A 468 -31.24 34.40 3.87
CA ASP A 468 -31.63 34.51 5.28
C ASP A 468 -30.80 35.54 6.06
N ALA A 469 -29.48 35.60 5.81
CA ALA A 469 -28.57 36.52 6.46
C ALA A 469 -28.85 38.00 6.07
N PHE A 470 -29.36 38.21 4.89
CA PHE A 470 -29.67 39.57 4.36
C PHE A 470 -31.16 39.81 4.15
N SER A 471 -32.04 38.87 4.49
CA SER A 471 -33.47 39.14 4.62
C SER A 471 -33.68 40.00 5.87
N GLY A 472 -33.71 41.29 5.67
CA GLY A 472 -33.83 42.29 6.75
C GLY A 472 -35.01 41.98 7.66
N ARG A 473 -34.73 41.63 8.91
CA ARG A 473 -35.66 41.91 9.98
C ARG A 473 -35.62 43.42 10.22
N LYS A 474 -36.61 44.12 9.68
CA LYS A 474 -36.99 45.43 10.19
C LYS A 474 -37.57 45.27 11.59
#